data_ed053f6361ee888ba1d5ae8db0bc578c
#
_entry.id   ed053f6361ee888ba1d5ae8db0bc578c
#
_cell.length_a   1.000
_cell.length_b   1.000
_cell.length_c   1.000
_cell.angle_alpha   90.00
_cell.angle_beta   90.00
_cell.angle_gamma   90.00
#
_symmetry.space_group_name_H-M   'P 1'
#
loop_
_entity.id
_entity.type
_entity.pdbx_description
1 polymer ?
#
loop_
_entity_poly.entity_id
_entity_poly.type
_entity_poly.pdbx_seq_one_letter_code
_entity_poly.pdbx_strand_id
1 'polypeptide(L)'
;RKLGFSVSQTMSVAQKLYEHGLITYMRTDSVNLSDLAIRTAKAVICETLGEKYSKPRNFATKTKGAQEAHEAIRPTYMNKTAIEGDRNEQQLYELIYKRTLASQMADAQLERTNMIIGLSNHSIPFTATGEVIIFDGFLKVYMESHDEETDDEQAGLLPALAPGDQLQRQFITAIEQYTLHPPRYTEASLVKKMEALGIGRPSTYAPTITTILARRYVVKENKNIYVTELGEVVNRIMKQCFPSIVDIAFTANLEFLLDSVGEG
;
A
#
# COMPACT_ATOMS: atom_id res chain seq x y z
N ARG A 1 5.81 0.17 -5.57
CA ARG A 1 6.32 0.94 -4.44
C ARG A 1 7.48 0.22 -3.76
N LYS A 2 7.26 -0.95 -3.16
CA LYS A 2 8.25 -1.67 -2.33
C LYS A 2 9.49 -2.12 -3.10
N LEU A 3 9.34 -2.50 -4.36
CA LEU A 3 10.44 -2.94 -5.23
C LEU A 3 11.05 -1.81 -6.06
N GLY A 4 10.48 -0.62 -6.04
CA GLY A 4 10.90 0.49 -6.89
C GLY A 4 10.57 0.32 -8.37
N PHE A 5 9.76 -0.68 -8.73
CA PHE A 5 9.33 -0.92 -10.10
C PHE A 5 8.34 0.14 -10.57
N SER A 6 8.36 0.47 -11.87
CA SER A 6 7.26 1.19 -12.48
C SER A 6 6.00 0.32 -12.53
N VAL A 7 4.83 0.94 -12.68
CA VAL A 7 3.57 0.18 -12.82
C VAL A 7 3.63 -0.74 -14.05
N SER A 8 4.15 -0.24 -15.17
CA SER A 8 4.33 -1.04 -16.39
C SER A 8 5.26 -2.24 -16.19
N GLN A 9 6.41 -2.04 -15.54
CA GLN A 9 7.34 -3.12 -15.21
C GLN A 9 6.70 -4.14 -14.28
N THR A 10 6.00 -3.70 -13.23
CA THR A 10 5.29 -4.58 -12.31
C THR A 10 4.29 -5.46 -13.05
N MET A 11 3.48 -4.87 -13.95
CA MET A 11 2.49 -5.61 -14.73
C MET A 11 3.12 -6.60 -15.71
N SER A 12 4.24 -6.23 -16.35
CA SER A 12 4.98 -7.12 -17.25
C SER A 12 5.54 -8.34 -16.52
N VAL A 13 6.15 -8.13 -15.36
CA VAL A 13 6.70 -9.22 -14.53
C VAL A 13 5.56 -10.10 -13.96
N ALA A 14 4.48 -9.48 -13.47
CA ALA A 14 3.31 -10.23 -12.98
C ALA A 14 2.66 -11.08 -14.07
N GLN A 15 2.62 -10.57 -15.34
CA GLN A 15 2.11 -11.32 -16.49
C GLN A 15 2.93 -12.59 -16.71
N LYS A 16 4.25 -12.51 -16.70
CA LYS A 16 5.14 -13.67 -16.84
C LYS A 16 4.93 -14.69 -15.72
N LEU A 17 4.85 -14.22 -14.45
CA LEU A 17 4.58 -15.12 -13.32
C LEU A 17 3.25 -15.85 -13.47
N TYR A 18 2.22 -15.17 -13.94
CA TYR A 18 0.92 -15.78 -14.21
C TYR A 18 0.99 -16.79 -15.36
N GLU A 19 1.62 -16.45 -16.50
CA GLU A 19 1.77 -17.34 -17.66
C GLU A 19 2.57 -18.61 -17.32
N HIS A 20 3.51 -18.52 -16.38
CA HIS A 20 4.22 -19.67 -15.84
C HIS A 20 3.44 -20.45 -14.75
N GLY A 21 2.20 -20.04 -14.46
CA GLY A 21 1.36 -20.68 -13.46
C GLY A 21 1.86 -20.52 -12.02
N LEU A 22 2.66 -19.50 -11.75
CA LEU A 22 3.28 -19.26 -10.45
C LEU A 22 2.40 -18.44 -9.50
N ILE A 23 1.56 -17.58 -10.06
CA ILE A 23 0.59 -16.76 -9.32
C ILE A 23 -0.80 -16.85 -9.96
N THR A 24 -1.84 -16.45 -9.22
CA THR A 24 -3.19 -16.24 -9.73
C THR A 24 -3.23 -15.03 -10.66
N TYR A 25 -4.36 -14.81 -11.33
CA TYR A 25 -4.51 -13.74 -12.31
C TYR A 25 -4.25 -12.35 -11.70
N MET A 26 -3.34 -11.60 -12.29
CA MET A 26 -2.83 -10.35 -11.73
C MET A 26 -3.70 -9.11 -12.01
N ARG A 27 -4.66 -9.17 -12.96
CA ARG A 27 -5.57 -8.05 -13.26
C ARG A 27 -6.89 -8.23 -12.52
N THR A 28 -6.82 -8.17 -11.21
CA THR A 28 -7.97 -8.30 -10.32
C THR A 28 -7.92 -7.25 -9.22
N ASP A 29 -9.06 -6.82 -8.76
CA ASP A 29 -9.29 -6.01 -7.55
C ASP A 29 -9.86 -6.85 -6.40
N SER A 30 -10.06 -8.16 -6.63
CA SER A 30 -10.52 -9.08 -5.60
C SER A 30 -9.48 -9.24 -4.49
N VAL A 31 -9.95 -9.26 -3.26
CA VAL A 31 -9.17 -9.57 -2.05
C VAL A 31 -9.54 -10.94 -1.47
N ASN A 32 -10.43 -11.68 -2.12
CA ASN A 32 -10.89 -12.98 -1.66
C ASN A 32 -9.85 -14.08 -1.92
N LEU A 33 -9.68 -14.97 -0.97
CA LEU A 33 -8.87 -16.17 -1.10
C LEU A 33 -9.78 -17.38 -1.05
N SER A 34 -9.48 -18.39 -1.87
CA SER A 34 -10.18 -19.67 -1.79
C SER A 34 -9.89 -20.38 -0.48
N ASP A 35 -10.82 -21.25 -0.04
CA ASP A 35 -10.65 -22.08 1.15
C ASP A 35 -9.39 -22.94 1.08
N LEU A 36 -9.02 -23.39 -0.12
CA LEU A 36 -7.78 -24.15 -0.33
C LEU A 36 -6.56 -23.29 -0.05
N ALA A 37 -6.54 -22.04 -0.54
CA ALA A 37 -5.45 -21.10 -0.31
C ALA A 37 -5.31 -20.75 1.18
N ILE A 38 -6.43 -20.51 1.87
CA ILE A 38 -6.44 -20.22 3.31
C ILE A 38 -5.91 -21.42 4.11
N ARG A 39 -6.39 -22.63 3.80
CA ARG A 39 -5.93 -23.86 4.49
C ARG A 39 -4.45 -24.14 4.26
N THR A 40 -3.96 -23.98 3.03
CA THR A 40 -2.55 -24.20 2.72
C THR A 40 -1.66 -23.13 3.33
N ALA A 41 -2.07 -21.85 3.33
CA ALA A 41 -1.37 -20.79 4.02
C ALA A 41 -1.29 -21.05 5.54
N LYS A 42 -2.41 -21.48 6.17
CA LYS A 42 -2.42 -21.86 7.57
C LYS A 42 -1.42 -22.99 7.86
N ALA A 43 -1.39 -24.04 7.03
CA ALA A 43 -0.46 -25.14 7.22
C ALA A 43 0.99 -24.67 7.19
N VAL A 44 1.36 -23.87 6.18
CA VAL A 44 2.71 -23.30 6.05
C VAL A 44 3.06 -22.41 7.25
N ILE A 45 2.14 -21.55 7.70
CA ILE A 45 2.40 -20.67 8.87
C ILE A 45 2.62 -21.51 10.13
N CYS A 46 1.76 -22.51 10.39
CA CYS A 46 1.90 -23.36 11.57
C CYS A 46 3.21 -24.15 11.55
N GLU A 47 3.61 -24.68 10.40
CA GLU A 47 4.83 -25.47 10.24
C GLU A 47 6.09 -24.61 10.40
N THR A 48 6.11 -23.39 9.81
CA THR A 48 7.34 -22.57 9.75
C THR A 48 7.49 -21.62 10.93
N LEU A 49 6.39 -21.09 11.46
CA LEU A 49 6.40 -20.03 12.48
C LEU A 49 5.72 -20.45 13.79
N GLY A 50 4.87 -21.47 13.74
CA GLY A 50 4.10 -21.95 14.87
C GLY A 50 2.66 -21.45 14.89
N GLU A 51 1.80 -22.18 15.59
CA GLU A 51 0.35 -22.00 15.60
C GLU A 51 -0.07 -20.58 16.08
N LYS A 52 0.66 -20.00 17.02
CA LYS A 52 0.38 -18.64 17.55
C LYS A 52 0.42 -17.55 16.48
N TYR A 53 1.12 -17.77 15.36
CA TYR A 53 1.18 -16.83 14.24
C TYR A 53 0.04 -16.99 13.24
N SER A 54 -0.79 -18.03 13.34
CA SER A 54 -1.86 -18.32 12.40
C SER A 54 -3.17 -17.67 12.83
N LYS A 55 -3.78 -16.87 11.95
CA LYS A 55 -5.12 -16.31 12.11
C LYS A 55 -5.80 -16.24 10.75
N PRO A 56 -6.32 -17.36 10.25
CA PRO A 56 -7.00 -17.38 8.95
C PRO A 56 -8.18 -16.41 8.90
N ARG A 57 -8.33 -15.71 7.78
CA ARG A 57 -9.39 -14.71 7.57
C ARG A 57 -9.85 -14.69 6.13
N ASN A 58 -11.12 -14.38 5.95
CA ASN A 58 -11.70 -14.00 4.69
C ASN A 58 -11.82 -12.48 4.63
N PHE A 59 -11.42 -11.89 3.51
CA PHE A 59 -11.58 -10.47 3.25
C PHE A 59 -12.72 -10.29 2.25
N ALA A 60 -13.66 -9.42 2.56
CA ALA A 60 -14.70 -9.05 1.61
C ALA A 60 -14.21 -7.89 0.74
N THR A 61 -14.41 -8.00 -0.57
CA THR A 61 -14.14 -6.93 -1.51
C THR A 61 -15.13 -5.79 -1.26
N LYS A 62 -14.64 -4.59 -1.01
CA LYS A 62 -15.46 -3.41 -0.72
C LYS A 62 -15.90 -2.66 -1.98
N THR A 63 -15.31 -2.94 -3.12
CA THR A 63 -15.57 -2.28 -4.39
C THR A 63 -16.86 -2.81 -4.98
N LYS A 64 -17.88 -1.95 -5.14
CA LYS A 64 -19.07 -2.29 -5.91
C LYS A 64 -18.63 -2.57 -7.35
N GLY A 65 -19.09 -3.67 -7.94
CA GLY A 65 -18.69 -4.09 -9.28
C GLY A 65 -17.34 -4.83 -9.35
N ALA A 66 -16.77 -5.23 -8.21
CA ALA A 66 -15.65 -6.16 -8.21
C ALA A 66 -16.11 -7.48 -8.83
N GLN A 67 -15.32 -8.01 -9.76
CA GLN A 67 -15.59 -9.33 -10.35
C GLN A 67 -15.39 -10.39 -9.25
N GLU A 68 -16.44 -10.72 -8.53
CA GLU A 68 -16.43 -11.70 -7.41
C GLU A 68 -15.92 -13.08 -7.83
N ALA A 69 -15.94 -13.38 -9.14
CA ALA A 69 -15.40 -14.61 -9.71
C ALA A 69 -13.87 -14.72 -9.64
N HIS A 70 -13.16 -13.62 -9.36
CA HIS A 70 -11.70 -13.64 -9.29
C HIS A 70 -11.20 -13.81 -7.87
N GLU A 71 -10.11 -14.53 -7.74
CA GLU A 71 -9.33 -14.65 -6.51
C GLU A 71 -8.33 -13.49 -6.39
N ALA A 72 -7.89 -13.18 -5.18
CA ALA A 72 -6.79 -12.26 -4.94
C ALA A 72 -5.49 -12.75 -5.60
N ILE A 73 -4.57 -11.81 -5.86
CA ILE A 73 -3.24 -12.16 -6.36
C ILE A 73 -2.47 -12.89 -5.26
N ARG A 74 -2.13 -14.14 -5.50
CA ARG A 74 -1.39 -15.01 -4.59
C ARG A 74 -0.51 -16.02 -5.32
N PRO A 75 0.46 -16.67 -4.66
CA PRO A 75 1.11 -17.84 -5.22
C PRO A 75 0.10 -18.95 -5.52
N THR A 76 0.27 -19.63 -6.64
CA THR A 76 -0.57 -20.80 -6.98
C THR A 76 -0.37 -21.92 -5.96
N TYR A 77 0.87 -22.11 -5.52
CA TYR A 77 1.27 -23.13 -4.56
C TYR A 77 1.96 -22.50 -3.35
N MET A 78 1.32 -22.53 -2.18
CA MET A 78 1.85 -21.91 -0.96
C MET A 78 3.06 -22.63 -0.35
N ASN A 79 3.32 -23.87 -0.72
CA ASN A 79 4.52 -24.62 -0.34
C ASN A 79 5.77 -24.25 -1.18
N LYS A 80 5.60 -23.48 -2.25
CA LYS A 80 6.69 -23.04 -3.12
C LYS A 80 7.17 -21.65 -2.65
N THR A 81 8.16 -21.65 -1.77
CA THR A 81 8.66 -20.41 -1.13
C THR A 81 9.54 -19.54 -2.03
N ALA A 82 10.16 -20.16 -3.05
CA ALA A 82 11.02 -19.51 -4.01
C ALA A 82 10.79 -20.08 -5.42
N ILE A 83 11.15 -19.31 -6.44
CA ILE A 83 11.02 -19.68 -7.85
C ILE A 83 12.34 -19.52 -8.57
N GLU A 84 12.49 -20.27 -9.67
CA GLU A 84 13.49 -20.00 -10.70
C GLU A 84 12.94 -18.89 -11.61
N GLY A 85 13.84 -18.05 -12.13
CA GLY A 85 13.49 -16.93 -12.99
C GLY A 85 14.49 -15.78 -12.88
N ASP A 86 14.22 -14.68 -13.56
CA ASP A 86 15.06 -13.50 -13.44
C ASP A 86 14.87 -12.82 -12.05
N ARG A 87 15.78 -11.90 -11.72
CA ARG A 87 15.77 -11.21 -10.41
C ARG A 87 14.45 -10.49 -10.13
N ASN A 88 13.83 -9.90 -11.15
CA ASN A 88 12.57 -9.15 -10.99
C ASN A 88 11.41 -10.11 -10.71
N GLU A 89 11.38 -11.26 -11.39
CA GLU A 89 10.40 -12.31 -11.19
C GLU A 89 10.49 -12.85 -9.76
N GLN A 90 11.70 -13.17 -9.29
CA GLN A 90 11.95 -13.65 -7.93
C GLN A 90 11.51 -12.62 -6.88
N GLN A 91 11.88 -11.35 -7.05
CA GLN A 91 11.52 -10.28 -6.11
C GLN A 91 10.00 -10.05 -6.05
N LEU A 92 9.33 -10.04 -7.19
CA LEU A 92 7.87 -9.84 -7.22
C LEU A 92 7.13 -11.04 -6.63
N TYR A 93 7.58 -12.26 -6.97
CA TYR A 93 7.01 -13.47 -6.40
C TYR A 93 7.17 -13.51 -4.88
N GLU A 94 8.35 -13.23 -4.36
CA GLU A 94 8.64 -13.16 -2.93
C GLU A 94 7.73 -12.15 -2.22
N LEU A 95 7.54 -10.97 -2.83
CA LEU A 95 6.65 -9.94 -2.29
C LEU A 95 5.20 -10.44 -2.22
N ILE A 96 4.69 -11.05 -3.30
CA ILE A 96 3.34 -11.63 -3.35
C ILE A 96 3.19 -12.75 -2.31
N TYR A 97 4.19 -13.63 -2.22
CA TYR A 97 4.21 -14.72 -1.25
C TYR A 97 4.14 -14.21 0.19
N LYS A 98 5.04 -13.29 0.57
CA LYS A 98 5.07 -12.69 1.91
C LYS A 98 3.77 -11.96 2.24
N ARG A 99 3.21 -11.21 1.27
CA ARG A 99 1.96 -10.49 1.46
C ARG A 99 0.79 -11.45 1.69
N THR A 100 0.73 -12.55 0.93
CA THR A 100 -0.29 -13.58 1.08
C THR A 100 -0.20 -14.25 2.45
N LEU A 101 0.99 -14.67 2.89
CA LEU A 101 1.17 -15.25 4.22
C LEU A 101 0.75 -14.25 5.32
N ALA A 102 1.26 -13.01 5.25
CA ALA A 102 0.96 -11.98 6.24
C ALA A 102 -0.55 -11.71 6.37
N SER A 103 -1.31 -11.82 5.27
CA SER A 103 -2.77 -11.66 5.31
C SER A 103 -3.48 -12.72 6.16
N GLN A 104 -2.87 -13.90 6.33
CA GLN A 104 -3.41 -15.05 7.07
C GLN A 104 -2.72 -15.23 8.43
N MET A 105 -1.86 -14.30 8.83
CA MET A 105 -1.15 -14.32 10.11
C MET A 105 -1.89 -13.53 11.19
N ALA A 106 -1.54 -13.82 12.44
CA ALA A 106 -2.02 -13.08 13.60
C ALA A 106 -1.57 -11.60 13.56
N ASP A 107 -2.40 -10.73 14.14
CA ASP A 107 -2.10 -9.31 14.23
C ASP A 107 -0.85 -9.08 15.09
N ALA A 108 -0.06 -8.08 14.74
CA ALA A 108 0.96 -7.57 15.64
C ALA A 108 0.31 -6.90 16.85
N GLN A 109 0.94 -7.03 18.00
CA GLN A 109 0.55 -6.35 19.25
C GLN A 109 1.62 -5.34 19.60
N LEU A 110 1.22 -4.09 19.65
CA LEU A 110 2.09 -2.95 19.92
C LEU A 110 1.62 -2.29 21.22
N GLU A 111 2.57 -1.98 22.10
CA GLU A 111 2.31 -1.14 23.27
C GLU A 111 2.80 0.27 22.96
N ARG A 112 1.90 1.23 22.96
CA ARG A 112 2.21 2.64 22.74
C ARG A 112 2.16 3.39 24.05
N THR A 113 3.30 3.94 24.45
CA THR A 113 3.43 4.75 25.65
C THR A 113 3.46 6.23 25.30
N ASN A 114 2.55 7.00 25.86
CA ASN A 114 2.55 8.45 25.78
C ASN A 114 2.94 9.04 27.12
N MET A 115 4.02 9.80 27.15
CA MET A 115 4.50 10.48 28.34
C MET A 115 4.17 11.97 28.27
N ILE A 116 3.67 12.51 29.37
CA ILE A 116 3.48 13.95 29.57
C ILE A 116 4.49 14.39 30.64
N ILE A 117 5.43 15.24 30.24
CA ILE A 117 6.53 15.71 31.10
C ILE A 117 6.24 17.14 31.51
N GLY A 118 5.79 17.31 32.75
CA GLY A 118 5.55 18.64 33.33
C GLY A 118 6.84 19.37 33.63
N LEU A 119 6.80 20.69 33.57
CA LEU A 119 7.87 21.58 33.95
C LEU A 119 7.53 22.29 35.25
N SER A 120 8.48 22.39 36.19
CA SER A 120 8.25 23.03 37.49
C SER A 120 7.98 24.54 37.42
N ASN A 121 8.39 25.17 36.31
CA ASN A 121 8.30 26.63 36.09
C ASN A 121 7.46 27.04 34.86
N HIS A 122 6.75 26.10 34.23
CA HIS A 122 5.98 26.38 33.04
C HIS A 122 4.72 25.53 32.96
N SER A 123 3.63 26.07 32.39
CA SER A 123 2.35 25.37 32.26
C SER A 123 2.26 24.46 31.02
N ILE A 124 3.14 24.65 30.05
CA ILE A 124 3.13 23.85 28.81
C ILE A 124 4.05 22.64 29.00
N PRO A 125 3.52 21.41 28.95
CA PRO A 125 4.32 20.22 29.10
C PRO A 125 5.06 19.85 27.78
N PHE A 126 6.09 19.04 27.90
CA PHE A 126 6.60 18.26 26.78
C PHE A 126 5.82 16.94 26.66
N THR A 127 5.75 16.41 25.46
CA THR A 127 5.18 15.08 25.19
C THR A 127 6.22 14.20 24.51
N ALA A 128 6.27 12.94 24.88
CA ALA A 128 7.07 11.93 24.22
C ALA A 128 6.22 10.69 23.95
N THR A 129 6.38 10.10 22.78
CA THR A 129 5.68 8.88 22.38
C THR A 129 6.71 7.81 22.03
N GLY A 130 6.54 6.62 22.58
CA GLY A 130 7.33 5.44 22.23
C GLY A 130 6.43 4.26 21.92
N GLU A 131 6.94 3.32 21.15
CA GLU A 131 6.22 2.12 20.77
C GLU A 131 7.12 0.90 20.95
N VAL A 132 6.57 -0.17 21.52
CA VAL A 132 7.27 -1.44 21.72
C VAL A 132 6.43 -2.55 21.11
N ILE A 133 7.07 -3.43 20.32
CA ILE A 133 6.43 -4.61 19.77
C ILE A 133 6.39 -5.70 20.83
N ILE A 134 5.20 -6.00 21.35
CA ILE A 134 4.97 -7.08 22.32
C ILE A 134 4.89 -8.43 21.61
N PHE A 135 4.22 -8.45 20.46
CA PHE A 135 4.15 -9.62 19.60
C PHE A 135 4.22 -9.16 18.13
N ASP A 136 5.19 -9.68 17.40
CA ASP A 136 5.46 -9.26 16.04
C ASP A 136 4.39 -9.68 15.02
N GLY A 137 3.67 -10.80 15.25
CA GLY A 137 2.59 -11.24 14.39
C GLY A 137 3.01 -11.26 12.91
N PHE A 138 2.19 -10.66 12.05
CA PHE A 138 2.47 -10.58 10.60
C PHE A 138 3.70 -9.72 10.25
N LEU A 139 4.12 -8.80 11.12
CA LEU A 139 5.30 -7.97 10.90
C LEU A 139 6.59 -8.79 10.76
N LYS A 140 6.60 -10.01 11.32
CA LYS A 140 7.72 -10.95 11.16
C LYS A 140 8.02 -11.29 9.71
N VAL A 141 7.02 -11.30 8.86
CA VAL A 141 7.12 -11.70 7.45
C VAL A 141 7.00 -10.50 6.52
N TYR A 142 6.13 -9.55 6.85
CA TYR A 142 5.81 -8.43 5.98
C TYR A 142 5.62 -7.14 6.76
N MET A 143 6.39 -6.13 6.38
CA MET A 143 6.24 -4.75 6.85
C MET A 143 5.81 -3.88 5.68
N GLU A 144 4.73 -3.11 5.82
CA GLU A 144 4.28 -2.17 4.79
C GLU A 144 5.30 -1.06 4.62
N SER A 145 5.50 -0.60 3.38
CA SER A 145 6.31 0.58 3.10
C SER A 145 5.39 1.77 2.83
N HIS A 146 5.66 2.91 3.45
CA HIS A 146 4.96 4.15 3.22
C HIS A 146 5.72 5.00 2.19
N ASP A 147 5.01 5.81 1.40
CA ASP A 147 5.63 6.76 0.46
C ASP A 147 6.02 8.07 1.14
N GLU A 148 5.48 8.30 2.32
CA GLU A 148 5.72 9.47 3.16
C GLU A 148 6.59 9.05 4.36
N GLU A 149 7.66 9.79 4.59
CA GLU A 149 8.35 9.76 5.88
C GLU A 149 7.39 10.46 6.85
N THR A 150 6.57 9.68 7.54
CA THR A 150 5.77 10.22 8.64
C THR A 150 6.66 10.38 9.85
N ASP A 151 6.53 11.50 10.56
CA ASP A 151 7.25 11.76 11.83
C ASP A 151 7.03 10.64 12.87
N ASP A 152 6.07 9.76 12.66
CA ASP A 152 5.81 8.56 13.46
C ASP A 152 6.93 7.49 13.39
N GLU A 153 7.83 7.52 12.39
CA GLU A 153 8.99 6.62 12.33
C GLU A 153 10.06 6.95 13.39
N GLN A 154 9.92 8.07 14.11
CA GLN A 154 10.80 8.46 15.23
C GLN A 154 10.26 8.04 16.61
N ALA A 155 9.27 7.18 16.69
CA ALA A 155 8.87 6.59 17.95
C ALA A 155 10.04 5.75 18.51
N GLY A 156 10.94 6.41 19.22
CA GLY A 156 12.10 5.78 19.86
C GLY A 156 11.67 4.87 21.00
N LEU A 157 12.55 3.97 21.41
CA LEU A 157 12.40 3.23 22.66
C LEU A 157 12.43 4.23 23.82
N LEU A 158 11.29 4.40 24.47
CA LEU A 158 11.23 5.16 25.72
C LEU A 158 11.73 4.30 26.88
N PRO A 159 12.47 4.89 27.85
CA PRO A 159 12.83 4.18 29.07
C PRO A 159 11.56 3.86 29.89
N ALA A 160 11.63 2.82 30.68
CA ALA A 160 10.56 2.48 31.61
C ALA A 160 10.52 3.56 32.71
N LEU A 161 9.46 4.35 32.73
CA LEU A 161 9.20 5.42 33.71
C LEU A 161 7.80 5.23 34.31
N ALA A 162 7.69 5.61 35.58
CA ALA A 162 6.43 5.62 36.29
C ALA A 162 5.89 7.05 36.44
N PRO A 163 4.57 7.23 36.58
CA PRO A 163 3.99 8.54 36.89
C PRO A 163 4.54 9.09 38.19
N GLY A 164 5.07 10.31 38.14
CA GLY A 164 5.71 10.99 39.29
C GLY A 164 7.23 10.90 39.32
N ASP A 165 7.85 10.15 38.40
CA ASP A 165 9.30 10.11 38.29
C ASP A 165 9.85 11.50 37.93
N GLN A 166 10.96 11.88 38.57
CA GLN A 166 11.63 13.14 38.32
C GLN A 166 12.71 12.95 37.26
N LEU A 167 12.61 13.75 36.17
CA LEU A 167 13.57 13.74 35.08
C LEU A 167 14.55 14.88 35.21
N GLN A 168 15.83 14.58 35.02
CA GLN A 168 16.88 15.58 35.01
C GLN A 168 17.13 16.07 33.59
N ARG A 169 16.88 17.36 33.35
CA ARG A 169 17.12 17.99 32.05
C ARG A 169 18.60 18.02 31.72
N GLN A 170 19.01 17.46 30.61
CA GLN A 170 20.37 17.58 30.10
C GLN A 170 20.47 18.76 29.11
N PHE A 171 19.61 18.83 28.09
CA PHE A 171 19.54 19.93 27.12
C PHE A 171 18.15 20.02 26.52
N ILE A 172 17.83 21.18 25.97
CA ILE A 172 16.62 21.43 25.17
C ILE A 172 17.09 22.14 23.90
N THR A 173 16.70 21.62 22.76
CA THR A 173 16.96 22.25 21.46
C THR A 173 15.63 22.67 20.82
N ALA A 174 15.55 23.91 20.40
CA ALA A 174 14.43 24.39 19.58
C ALA A 174 14.78 24.18 18.11
N ILE A 175 13.89 23.48 17.39
CA ILE A 175 14.02 23.25 15.96
C ILE A 175 12.83 23.92 15.30
N GLU A 176 13.11 24.82 14.34
CA GLU A 176 12.08 25.46 13.53
C GLU A 176 11.56 24.43 12.52
N GLN A 177 10.24 24.26 12.49
CA GLN A 177 9.57 23.37 11.54
C GLN A 177 8.48 24.14 10.80
N TYR A 178 8.33 23.83 9.53
CA TYR A 178 7.30 24.40 8.67
C TYR A 178 6.33 23.33 8.24
N THR A 179 5.07 23.71 8.07
CA THR A 179 4.08 22.83 7.43
C THR A 179 4.50 22.56 5.99
N LEU A 180 4.56 21.30 5.63
CA LEU A 180 4.89 20.88 4.28
C LEU A 180 3.64 20.89 3.39
N HIS A 181 3.82 21.19 2.10
CA HIS A 181 2.75 20.98 1.12
C HIS A 181 2.45 19.47 0.98
N PRO A 182 1.24 19.09 0.55
CA PRO A 182 0.94 17.70 0.24
C PRO A 182 1.97 17.11 -0.74
N PRO A 183 2.40 15.87 -0.53
CA PRO A 183 3.39 15.24 -1.40
C PRO A 183 2.84 15.08 -2.82
N ARG A 184 3.74 15.09 -3.80
CA ARG A 184 3.38 14.82 -5.18
C ARG A 184 3.05 13.34 -5.36
N TYR A 185 2.24 13.04 -6.36
CA TYR A 185 1.93 11.65 -6.68
C TYR A 185 3.16 10.91 -7.19
N THR A 186 3.35 9.72 -6.66
CA THR A 186 4.13 8.65 -7.30
C THR A 186 3.19 7.84 -8.20
N GLU A 187 3.72 6.97 -9.07
CA GLU A 187 2.86 6.06 -9.86
C GLU A 187 1.93 5.24 -8.94
N ALA A 188 2.47 4.74 -7.82
CA ALA A 188 1.71 3.92 -6.87
C ALA A 188 0.60 4.71 -6.17
N SER A 189 0.90 5.92 -5.67
CA SER A 189 -0.11 6.75 -5.02
C SER A 189 -1.15 7.30 -6.00
N LEU A 190 -0.78 7.50 -7.26
CA LEU A 190 -1.73 7.86 -8.32
C LEU A 190 -2.70 6.71 -8.61
N VAL A 191 -2.22 5.47 -8.76
CA VAL A 191 -3.09 4.28 -8.89
C VAL A 191 -4.04 4.18 -7.72
N LYS A 192 -3.55 4.29 -6.48
CA LYS A 192 -4.39 4.27 -5.28
C LYS A 192 -5.46 5.37 -5.29
N LYS A 193 -5.12 6.57 -5.79
CA LYS A 193 -6.08 7.67 -5.91
C LYS A 193 -7.13 7.41 -6.98
N MET A 194 -6.73 6.87 -8.14
CA MET A 194 -7.66 6.46 -9.20
C MET A 194 -8.64 5.40 -8.70
N GLU A 195 -8.14 4.37 -8.03
CA GLU A 195 -8.95 3.32 -7.40
C GLU A 195 -9.96 3.90 -6.39
N ALA A 196 -9.50 4.77 -5.49
CA ALA A 196 -10.36 5.42 -4.48
C ALA A 196 -11.46 6.30 -5.10
N LEU A 197 -11.25 6.82 -6.31
CA LEU A 197 -12.20 7.63 -7.06
C LEU A 197 -13.06 6.80 -8.03
N GLY A 198 -12.83 5.49 -8.15
CA GLY A 198 -13.51 4.61 -9.11
C GLY A 198 -13.10 4.86 -10.57
N ILE A 199 -11.95 5.48 -10.81
CA ILE A 199 -11.44 5.83 -12.13
C ILE A 199 -10.56 4.71 -12.65
N GLY A 200 -11.00 3.99 -13.67
CA GLY A 200 -10.28 2.87 -14.28
C GLY A 200 -10.46 1.55 -13.53
N ARG A 201 -9.76 0.56 -14.00
CA ARG A 201 -9.77 -0.82 -13.48
C ARG A 201 -8.32 -1.36 -13.47
N PRO A 202 -8.05 -2.51 -12.84
CA PRO A 202 -6.72 -3.13 -12.82
C PRO A 202 -6.06 -3.26 -14.20
N SER A 203 -6.87 -3.43 -15.25
CA SER A 203 -6.40 -3.52 -16.64
C SER A 203 -6.00 -2.17 -17.26
N THR A 204 -6.48 -1.04 -16.76
CA THR A 204 -6.32 0.28 -17.37
C THR A 204 -5.38 1.21 -16.61
N TYR A 205 -5.06 0.96 -15.34
CA TYR A 205 -4.17 1.84 -14.56
C TYR A 205 -2.79 2.00 -15.20
N ALA A 206 -2.11 0.90 -15.52
CA ALA A 206 -0.78 0.94 -16.11
C ALA A 206 -0.77 1.60 -17.50
N PRO A 207 -1.67 1.24 -18.44
CA PRO A 207 -1.78 1.93 -19.74
C PRO A 207 -2.03 3.43 -19.63
N THR A 208 -2.88 3.86 -18.69
CA THR A 208 -3.18 5.29 -18.47
C THR A 208 -1.93 6.05 -18.05
N ILE A 209 -1.21 5.56 -17.04
CA ILE A 209 0.02 6.21 -16.57
C ILE A 209 1.09 6.21 -17.67
N THR A 210 1.27 5.11 -18.35
CA THR A 210 2.22 5.02 -19.47
C THR A 210 1.88 6.03 -20.57
N THR A 211 0.59 6.20 -20.89
CA THR A 211 0.13 7.12 -21.93
C THR A 211 0.42 8.58 -21.58
N ILE A 212 0.10 9.02 -20.37
CA ILE A 212 0.35 10.43 -19.97
C ILE A 212 1.85 10.76 -19.89
N LEU A 213 2.69 9.79 -19.53
CA LEU A 213 4.15 9.92 -19.58
C LEU A 213 4.67 9.97 -21.03
N ALA A 214 4.23 9.03 -21.88
CA ALA A 214 4.65 8.96 -23.28
C ALA A 214 4.25 10.21 -24.08
N ARG A 215 3.08 10.79 -23.80
CA ARG A 215 2.62 12.04 -24.38
C ARG A 215 3.25 13.29 -23.77
N ARG A 216 4.13 13.12 -22.78
CA ARG A 216 4.79 14.21 -22.08
C ARG A 216 3.82 15.22 -21.43
N TYR A 217 2.64 14.77 -21.05
CA TYR A 217 1.74 15.59 -20.24
C TYR A 217 2.24 15.69 -18.79
N VAL A 218 2.95 14.66 -18.35
CA VAL A 218 3.67 14.62 -17.09
C VAL A 218 5.07 14.08 -17.32
N VAL A 219 5.98 14.42 -16.41
CA VAL A 219 7.33 13.86 -16.31
C VAL A 219 7.52 13.20 -14.96
N LYS A 220 8.41 12.22 -14.89
CA LYS A 220 8.77 11.55 -13.66
C LYS A 220 10.20 11.95 -13.28
N GLU A 221 10.34 12.58 -12.13
CA GLU A 221 11.63 12.91 -11.55
C GLU A 221 11.78 12.16 -10.22
N ASN A 222 12.81 11.35 -10.13
CA ASN A 222 12.97 10.36 -9.06
C ASN A 222 11.75 9.43 -9.02
N LYS A 223 10.90 9.56 -8.00
CA LYS A 223 9.65 8.77 -7.86
C LYS A 223 8.41 9.63 -8.13
N ASN A 224 8.54 10.94 -8.14
CA ASN A 224 7.42 11.88 -8.18
C ASN A 224 7.02 12.23 -9.61
N ILE A 225 5.73 12.47 -9.80
CA ILE A 225 5.12 12.86 -11.07
C ILE A 225 4.87 14.36 -11.04
N TYR A 226 5.35 15.05 -12.08
CA TYR A 226 5.20 16.50 -12.28
C TYR A 226 4.43 16.76 -13.56
N VAL A 227 3.49 17.70 -13.51
CA VAL A 227 2.78 18.17 -14.72
C VAL A 227 3.73 19.06 -15.51
N THR A 228 3.76 18.91 -16.84
CA THR A 228 4.52 19.76 -17.74
C THR A 228 3.69 20.96 -18.20
N GLU A 229 4.34 21.97 -18.78
CA GLU A 229 3.63 23.09 -19.42
C GLU A 229 2.63 22.62 -20.49
N LEU A 230 3.03 21.61 -21.29
CA LEU A 230 2.14 20.97 -22.27
C LEU A 230 0.93 20.34 -21.57
N GLY A 231 1.16 19.61 -20.49
CA GLY A 231 0.10 18.99 -19.69
C GLY A 231 -0.89 20.01 -19.13
N GLU A 232 -0.39 21.13 -18.63
CA GLU A 232 -1.25 22.22 -18.15
C GLU A 232 -2.10 22.86 -19.25
N VAL A 233 -1.50 23.12 -20.41
CA VAL A 233 -2.22 23.67 -21.57
C VAL A 233 -3.31 22.72 -22.04
N VAL A 234 -2.98 21.43 -22.23
CA VAL A 234 -3.94 20.41 -22.64
C VAL A 234 -5.07 20.28 -21.64
N ASN A 235 -4.76 20.20 -20.33
CA ASN A 235 -5.79 20.11 -19.28
C ASN A 235 -6.72 21.34 -19.28
N ARG A 236 -6.16 22.54 -19.49
CA ARG A 236 -6.95 23.78 -19.57
C ARG A 236 -7.91 23.75 -20.76
N ILE A 237 -7.42 23.41 -21.95
CA ILE A 237 -8.25 23.28 -23.17
C ILE A 237 -9.35 22.25 -22.95
N MET A 238 -9.01 21.08 -22.45
CA MET A 238 -9.97 20.02 -22.19
C MET A 238 -11.07 20.46 -21.22
N LYS A 239 -10.70 21.11 -20.10
CA LYS A 239 -11.67 21.64 -19.14
C LYS A 239 -12.58 22.71 -19.70
N GLN A 240 -12.08 23.54 -20.62
CA GLN A 240 -12.88 24.61 -21.24
C GLN A 240 -13.79 24.10 -22.34
N CYS A 241 -13.29 23.20 -23.19
CA CYS A 241 -14.01 22.74 -24.36
C CYS A 241 -14.88 21.48 -24.08
N PHE A 242 -14.48 20.66 -23.12
CA PHE A 242 -15.12 19.36 -22.85
C PHE A 242 -15.32 19.12 -21.34
N PRO A 243 -15.96 20.06 -20.61
CA PRO A 243 -16.04 19.99 -19.14
C PRO A 243 -16.72 18.73 -18.64
N SER A 244 -17.74 18.24 -19.35
CA SER A 244 -18.46 17.02 -18.96
C SER A 244 -17.63 15.74 -19.10
N ILE A 245 -16.67 15.70 -20.03
CA ILE A 245 -15.83 14.51 -20.27
C ILE A 245 -14.66 14.45 -19.27
N VAL A 246 -14.12 15.61 -18.89
CA VAL A 246 -13.00 15.70 -17.95
C VAL A 246 -13.44 15.85 -16.50
N ASP A 247 -14.73 15.73 -16.22
CA ASP A 247 -15.25 15.62 -14.86
C ASP A 247 -14.73 14.34 -14.21
N ILE A 248 -14.27 14.46 -12.96
CA ILE A 248 -13.69 13.32 -12.22
C ILE A 248 -14.73 12.20 -12.07
N ALA A 249 -16.00 12.55 -11.90
CA ALA A 249 -17.08 11.58 -11.75
C ALA A 249 -17.50 10.91 -13.07
N PHE A 250 -17.17 11.50 -14.22
CA PHE A 250 -17.60 10.97 -15.53
C PHE A 250 -17.13 9.54 -15.76
N THR A 251 -15.83 9.30 -15.64
CA THR A 251 -15.26 7.95 -15.84
C THR A 251 -15.77 6.99 -14.78
N ALA A 252 -15.84 7.41 -13.52
CA ALA A 252 -16.36 6.58 -12.42
C ALA A 252 -17.82 6.17 -12.66
N ASN A 253 -18.66 7.11 -13.10
CA ASN A 253 -20.06 6.83 -13.43
C ASN A 253 -20.20 5.91 -14.64
N LEU A 254 -19.37 6.10 -15.66
CA LEU A 254 -19.36 5.23 -16.85
C LEU A 254 -18.95 3.80 -16.48
N GLU A 255 -17.89 3.63 -15.70
CA GLU A 255 -17.45 2.32 -15.19
C GLU A 255 -18.56 1.65 -14.36
N PHE A 256 -19.22 2.40 -13.49
CA PHE A 256 -20.34 1.89 -12.69
C PHE A 256 -21.52 1.43 -13.57
N LEU A 257 -21.86 2.19 -14.62
CA LEU A 257 -22.90 1.81 -15.55
C LEU A 257 -22.54 0.54 -16.35
N LEU A 258 -21.29 0.41 -16.76
CA LEU A 258 -20.80 -0.80 -17.45
C LEU A 258 -20.85 -2.02 -16.53
N ASP A 259 -20.46 -1.89 -15.28
CA ASP A 259 -20.55 -2.97 -14.29
C ASP A 259 -22.01 -3.40 -14.09
N SER A 260 -22.95 -2.44 -13.97
CA SER A 260 -24.38 -2.76 -13.80
C SER A 260 -25.00 -3.45 -15.02
N VAL A 261 -24.49 -3.21 -16.22
CA VAL A 261 -24.91 -3.98 -17.44
C VAL A 261 -24.34 -5.40 -17.42
N GLY A 262 -23.16 -5.61 -16.84
CA GLY A 262 -22.55 -6.93 -16.67
C GLY A 262 -23.22 -7.81 -15.63
N GLU A 263 -23.88 -7.21 -14.64
CA GLU A 263 -24.62 -7.92 -13.59
C GLU A 263 -26.06 -8.30 -13.99
N GLY A 264 -26.57 -7.82 -15.12
CA GLY A 264 -27.91 -8.14 -15.69
C GLY A 264 -28.99 -7.18 -15.20
#